data_8893e392396a23152a3faaf25e249191
#
_entry.id   8893e392396a23152a3faaf25e249191
#
_cell.length_a   1.000
_cell.length_b   1.000
_cell.length_c   1.000
_cell.angle_alpha   90.00
_cell.angle_beta   90.00
_cell.angle_gamma   90.00
#
_symmetry.space_group_name_H-M   'P 1'
#
loop_
_entity.id
_entity.type
_entity.pdbx_description
1 polymer ?
#
loop_
_entity_poly.entity_id
_entity_poly.type
_entity_poly.pdbx_seq_one_letter_code
_entity_poly.pdbx_strand_id
1 'polypeptide(L)'
;VLTFEYEPVPRAFAVGLIFLAVGLAAQNHLMWADIVAALAFLYHPPTVWVFWAVYLWLVLRHRDYRDLWPLAAGIIMLFVSSRLQPGAAEPQAFFTRVGPQLEKLQRMRASYNWISTWPVQLIWQYVLLCAVSMLAFWRVRPKAARIFLIGMPALGILSVPVSYILLDQLKWGLIPQFQPARALLFLTAFAVILGAAAGIRAAEQRRRIESVIWFVMVLEVPTAVPVFSISARNLLLLLALAIALCGALALERFRFAPALLAAAAIAPSFALPYLAHVRNYPHPDLAGLEDLALFARAQTPKDAVFLFGDAGSGADPSIFRAESRRAVYVDWKSGGQMNFSEPLAREWWQRWQATNALHFDPSEIGRLQDLGVDYLVLSPSHRLTDRQPTYENGQFVLYRR
;
A
#
# COMPACT_ATOMS: atom_id res chain seq x y z
N VAL A 1 5.05 2.87 -5.39
CA VAL A 1 3.80 2.70 -6.15
C VAL A 1 3.17 1.39 -5.75
N LEU A 2 2.01 1.48 -5.09
CA LEU A 2 1.32 0.32 -4.51
C LEU A 2 0.34 -0.29 -5.50
N THR A 3 0.82 -0.70 -6.67
CA THR A 3 0.01 -1.45 -7.63
C THR A 3 -0.08 -2.94 -7.29
N PHE A 4 0.88 -3.44 -6.52
CA PHE A 4 0.89 -4.84 -6.12
C PHE A 4 1.13 -4.93 -4.61
N GLU A 5 0.18 -5.51 -3.92
CA GLU A 5 0.34 -5.94 -2.54
C GLU A 5 0.80 -7.39 -2.56
N TYR A 6 2.00 -7.63 -2.11
CA TYR A 6 2.55 -8.99 -1.97
C TYR A 6 2.32 -9.57 -0.57
N GLU A 7 1.76 -8.78 0.34
CA GLU A 7 1.30 -9.26 1.64
C GLU A 7 -0.19 -9.63 1.57
N PRO A 8 -0.66 -10.66 2.28
CA PRO A 8 -2.07 -11.06 2.33
C PRO A 8 -2.89 -10.09 3.21
N VAL A 9 -2.84 -8.81 2.86
CA VAL A 9 -3.62 -7.76 3.54
C VAL A 9 -5.01 -7.63 2.93
N PRO A 10 -6.03 -7.23 3.70
CA PRO A 10 -7.42 -7.10 3.21
C PRO A 10 -7.56 -6.28 1.93
N ARG A 11 -6.71 -5.26 1.77
CA ARG A 11 -6.68 -4.40 0.57
C ARG A 11 -6.34 -5.17 -0.70
N ALA A 12 -5.41 -6.13 -0.65
CA ALA A 12 -5.02 -6.93 -1.82
C ALA A 12 -6.21 -7.71 -2.38
N PHE A 13 -6.99 -8.34 -1.48
CA PHE A 13 -8.21 -9.06 -1.87
C PHE A 13 -9.27 -8.10 -2.42
N ALA A 14 -9.48 -6.95 -1.78
CA ALA A 14 -10.45 -5.97 -2.23
C ALA A 14 -10.16 -5.46 -3.64
N VAL A 15 -8.89 -5.18 -3.98
CA VAL A 15 -8.49 -4.72 -5.31
C VAL A 15 -8.79 -5.76 -6.39
N GLY A 16 -8.40 -7.03 -6.15
CA GLY A 16 -8.68 -8.13 -7.09
C GLY A 16 -10.19 -8.30 -7.34
N LEU A 17 -11.00 -8.26 -6.28
CA LEU A 17 -12.45 -8.34 -6.38
C LEU A 17 -13.06 -7.15 -7.14
N ILE A 18 -12.54 -5.93 -6.97
CA ILE A 18 -13.02 -4.78 -7.74
C ILE A 18 -12.71 -4.92 -9.23
N PHE A 19 -11.53 -5.40 -9.61
CA PHE A 19 -11.24 -5.68 -11.03
C PHE A 19 -12.17 -6.75 -11.60
N LEU A 20 -12.47 -7.80 -10.82
CA LEU A 20 -13.46 -8.81 -11.21
C LEU A 20 -14.85 -8.17 -11.38
N ALA A 21 -15.29 -7.31 -10.44
CA ALA A 21 -16.56 -6.61 -10.54
C ALA A 21 -16.66 -5.72 -11.80
N VAL A 22 -15.60 -4.97 -12.11
CA VAL A 22 -15.54 -4.17 -13.36
C VAL A 22 -15.60 -5.08 -14.60
N GLY A 23 -14.92 -6.23 -14.58
CA GLY A 23 -14.97 -7.21 -15.67
C GLY A 23 -16.36 -7.81 -15.86
N LEU A 24 -17.05 -8.15 -14.78
CA LEU A 24 -18.44 -8.65 -14.81
C LEU A 24 -19.40 -7.58 -15.33
N ALA A 25 -19.26 -6.34 -14.86
CA ALA A 25 -20.05 -5.20 -15.35
C ALA A 25 -19.81 -4.94 -16.86
N ALA A 26 -18.58 -5.13 -17.32
CA ALA A 26 -18.23 -5.04 -18.75
C ALA A 26 -18.95 -6.08 -19.61
N GLN A 27 -19.30 -7.23 -19.03
CA GLN A 27 -20.03 -8.33 -19.66
C GLN A 27 -21.53 -8.28 -19.40
N ASN A 28 -22.05 -7.16 -18.85
CA ASN A 28 -23.45 -6.97 -18.46
C ASN A 28 -23.95 -7.92 -17.35
N HIS A 29 -23.08 -8.50 -16.57
CA HIS A 29 -23.43 -9.32 -15.40
C HIS A 29 -23.50 -8.44 -14.15
N LEU A 30 -24.39 -7.43 -14.14
CA LEU A 30 -24.45 -6.37 -13.13
C LEU A 30 -24.67 -6.93 -11.72
N MET A 31 -25.61 -7.84 -11.52
CA MET A 31 -25.89 -8.47 -10.23
C MET A 31 -24.63 -9.12 -9.62
N TRP A 32 -23.86 -9.86 -10.42
CA TRP A 32 -22.63 -10.49 -9.95
C TRP A 32 -21.53 -9.46 -9.68
N ALA A 33 -21.48 -8.40 -10.49
CA ALA A 33 -20.55 -7.29 -10.23
C ALA A 33 -20.80 -6.65 -8.86
N ASP A 34 -22.07 -6.45 -8.50
CA ASP A 34 -22.49 -5.83 -7.25
C ASP A 34 -22.21 -6.72 -6.05
N ILE A 35 -22.51 -8.02 -6.15
CA ILE A 35 -22.20 -9.00 -5.10
C ILE A 35 -20.68 -9.04 -4.84
N VAL A 36 -19.88 -9.11 -5.90
CA VAL A 36 -18.41 -9.15 -5.79
C VAL A 36 -17.87 -7.83 -5.23
N ALA A 37 -18.43 -6.68 -5.63
CA ALA A 37 -18.04 -5.38 -5.09
C ALA A 37 -18.48 -5.20 -3.63
N ALA A 38 -19.63 -5.74 -3.22
CA ALA A 38 -20.04 -5.76 -1.82
C ALA A 38 -19.12 -6.66 -0.97
N LEU A 39 -18.74 -7.81 -1.50
CA LEU A 39 -17.72 -8.67 -0.84
C LEU A 39 -16.39 -7.92 -0.68
N ALA A 40 -15.93 -7.22 -1.73
CA ALA A 40 -14.73 -6.38 -1.66
C ALA A 40 -14.88 -5.29 -0.58
N PHE A 41 -16.07 -4.69 -0.44
CA PHE A 41 -16.34 -3.68 0.57
C PHE A 41 -16.20 -4.20 2.01
N LEU A 42 -16.59 -5.46 2.26
CA LEU A 42 -16.38 -6.11 3.55
C LEU A 42 -14.88 -6.28 3.90
N TYR A 43 -14.04 -6.49 2.89
CA TYR A 43 -12.59 -6.58 3.11
C TYR A 43 -11.93 -5.23 3.39
N HIS A 44 -12.25 -4.19 2.59
CA HIS A 44 -11.55 -2.91 2.69
C HIS A 44 -12.35 -1.73 2.12
N PRO A 45 -13.30 -1.15 2.87
CA PRO A 45 -14.12 -0.02 2.43
C PRO A 45 -13.33 1.16 1.85
N PRO A 46 -12.17 1.57 2.45
CA PRO A 46 -11.38 2.69 1.93
C PRO A 46 -10.82 2.52 0.51
N THR A 47 -10.73 1.30 0.01
CA THR A 47 -10.31 1.04 -1.37
C THR A 47 -11.49 0.98 -2.32
N VAL A 48 -12.62 0.47 -1.86
CA VAL A 48 -13.75 0.07 -2.72
C VAL A 48 -14.73 1.21 -3.02
N TRP A 49 -14.72 2.29 -2.23
CA TRP A 49 -15.67 3.40 -2.39
C TRP A 49 -15.69 3.98 -3.81
N VAL A 50 -14.56 3.94 -4.51
CA VAL A 50 -14.42 4.48 -5.88
C VAL A 50 -15.32 3.73 -6.86
N PHE A 51 -15.38 2.39 -6.77
CA PHE A 51 -16.30 1.59 -7.56
C PHE A 51 -17.74 1.98 -7.26
N TRP A 52 -18.14 2.03 -6.00
CA TRP A 52 -19.49 2.36 -5.60
C TRP A 52 -19.89 3.78 -5.95
N ALA A 53 -18.97 4.75 -5.93
CA ALA A 53 -19.26 6.11 -6.38
C ALA A 53 -19.62 6.17 -7.87
N VAL A 54 -18.85 5.44 -8.72
CA VAL A 54 -19.16 5.32 -10.15
C VAL A 54 -20.45 4.54 -10.38
N TYR A 55 -20.64 3.46 -9.64
CA TYR A 55 -21.81 2.61 -9.76
C TYR A 55 -23.09 3.31 -9.30
N LEU A 56 -23.05 4.02 -8.18
CA LEU A 56 -24.17 4.84 -7.70
C LEU A 56 -24.58 5.89 -8.73
N TRP A 57 -23.62 6.53 -9.39
CA TRP A 57 -23.93 7.46 -10.47
C TRP A 57 -24.67 6.77 -11.64
N LEU A 58 -24.30 5.52 -11.99
CA LEU A 58 -25.03 4.71 -12.99
C LEU A 58 -26.47 4.41 -12.55
N VAL A 59 -26.63 3.95 -11.31
CA VAL A 59 -27.94 3.62 -10.72
C VAL A 59 -28.84 4.86 -10.69
N LEU A 60 -28.31 6.00 -10.26
CA LEU A 60 -29.09 7.27 -10.25
C LEU A 60 -29.51 7.68 -11.67
N ARG A 61 -28.65 7.46 -12.67
CA ARG A 61 -28.98 7.77 -14.06
C ARG A 61 -30.06 6.85 -14.64
N HIS A 62 -30.00 5.56 -14.33
CA HIS A 62 -30.95 4.56 -14.83
C HIS A 62 -32.18 4.38 -13.93
N ARG A 63 -32.15 4.95 -12.70
CA ARG A 63 -33.21 4.86 -11.69
C ARG A 63 -33.56 3.42 -11.27
N ASP A 64 -32.62 2.49 -11.41
CA ASP A 64 -32.77 1.11 -10.93
C ASP A 64 -32.03 0.92 -9.60
N TYR A 65 -32.74 1.18 -8.49
CA TYR A 65 -32.17 1.11 -7.15
C TYR A 65 -32.07 -0.31 -6.59
N ARG A 66 -32.66 -1.28 -7.30
CA ARG A 66 -32.65 -2.69 -6.84
C ARG A 66 -31.24 -3.25 -6.77
N ASP A 67 -30.37 -2.77 -7.65
CA ASP A 67 -28.97 -3.22 -7.70
C ASP A 67 -28.12 -2.73 -6.52
N LEU A 68 -28.65 -1.88 -5.63
CA LEU A 68 -27.92 -1.42 -4.44
C LEU A 68 -28.07 -2.31 -3.21
N TRP A 69 -28.93 -3.34 -3.25
CA TRP A 69 -29.15 -4.20 -2.08
C TRP A 69 -27.88 -4.90 -1.58
N PRO A 70 -26.89 -5.33 -2.43
CA PRO A 70 -25.68 -5.97 -1.93
C PRO A 70 -24.81 -4.99 -1.12
N LEU A 71 -24.72 -3.72 -1.56
CA LEU A 71 -24.04 -2.68 -0.80
C LEU A 71 -24.74 -2.41 0.54
N ALA A 72 -26.08 -2.29 0.53
CA ALA A 72 -26.85 -2.10 1.76
C ALA A 72 -26.62 -3.26 2.75
N ALA A 73 -26.66 -4.51 2.25
CA ALA A 73 -26.37 -5.69 3.05
C ALA A 73 -24.94 -5.66 3.62
N GLY A 74 -23.93 -5.27 2.83
CA GLY A 74 -22.54 -5.11 3.26
C GLY A 74 -22.41 -4.04 4.37
N ILE A 75 -23.06 -2.89 4.22
CA ILE A 75 -23.06 -1.83 5.23
C ILE A 75 -23.68 -2.31 6.54
N ILE A 76 -24.86 -2.97 6.46
CA ILE A 76 -25.53 -3.52 7.63
C ILE A 76 -24.65 -4.55 8.33
N MET A 77 -24.03 -5.44 7.56
CA MET A 77 -23.12 -6.47 8.10
C MET A 77 -21.92 -5.87 8.82
N LEU A 78 -21.27 -4.84 8.26
CA LEU A 78 -20.18 -4.12 8.92
C LEU A 78 -20.66 -3.41 10.18
N PHE A 79 -21.82 -2.77 10.13
CA PHE A 79 -22.39 -2.10 11.31
C PHE A 79 -22.69 -3.09 12.44
N VAL A 80 -23.34 -4.20 12.13
CA VAL A 80 -23.62 -5.26 13.12
C VAL A 80 -22.32 -5.85 13.68
N SER A 81 -21.35 -6.16 12.82
CA SER A 81 -20.05 -6.69 13.23
C SER A 81 -19.31 -5.73 14.17
N SER A 82 -19.34 -4.42 13.88
CA SER A 82 -18.71 -3.40 14.72
C SER A 82 -19.33 -3.31 16.12
N ARG A 83 -20.63 -3.59 16.24
CA ARG A 83 -21.34 -3.60 17.54
C ARG A 83 -21.13 -4.87 18.36
N LEU A 84 -20.85 -5.98 17.67
CA LEU A 84 -20.63 -7.29 18.31
C LEU A 84 -19.17 -7.51 18.71
N GLN A 85 -18.25 -6.65 18.28
CA GLN A 85 -16.83 -6.81 18.58
C GLN A 85 -16.53 -6.45 20.06
N PRO A 86 -16.08 -7.40 20.89
CA PRO A 86 -15.76 -7.12 22.28
C PRO A 86 -14.57 -6.14 22.42
N GLY A 87 -14.67 -5.19 23.32
CA GLY A 87 -13.59 -4.23 23.61
C GLY A 87 -13.31 -3.24 22.49
N ALA A 88 -14.23 -3.07 21.54
CA ALA A 88 -14.12 -2.02 20.55
C ALA A 88 -14.08 -0.66 21.24
N ALA A 89 -13.03 0.14 20.95
CA ALA A 89 -12.99 1.53 21.38
C ALA A 89 -14.22 2.27 20.81
N GLU A 90 -14.76 3.21 21.60
CA GLU A 90 -15.88 4.04 21.10
C GLU A 90 -15.48 4.68 19.78
N PRO A 91 -16.30 4.54 18.72
CA PRO A 91 -16.00 5.15 17.45
C PRO A 91 -15.91 6.67 17.64
N GLN A 92 -14.91 7.29 17.05
CA GLN A 92 -14.83 8.74 17.01
C GLN A 92 -16.13 9.29 16.40
N ALA A 93 -16.67 10.35 17.00
CA ALA A 93 -17.86 10.98 16.46
C ALA A 93 -17.60 11.41 15.00
N PHE A 94 -18.58 11.18 14.12
CA PHE A 94 -18.45 11.33 12.66
C PHE A 94 -17.89 12.70 12.22
N PHE A 95 -18.16 13.75 13.00
CA PHE A 95 -17.74 15.13 12.70
C PHE A 95 -16.65 15.67 13.64
N THR A 96 -15.84 14.80 14.24
CA THR A 96 -14.70 15.25 15.04
C THR A 96 -13.60 15.85 14.16
N ARG A 97 -12.85 16.80 14.74
CA ARG A 97 -11.64 17.34 14.12
C ARG A 97 -10.40 16.69 14.73
N VAL A 98 -9.40 16.48 13.89
CA VAL A 98 -8.08 16.04 14.33
C VAL A 98 -7.46 17.16 15.17
N GLY A 99 -7.18 16.88 16.45
CA GLY A 99 -6.52 17.81 17.36
C GLY A 99 -5.04 18.00 17.01
N PRO A 100 -4.39 19.11 17.48
CA PRO A 100 -3.01 19.41 17.10
C PRO A 100 -2.00 18.33 17.48
N GLN A 101 -2.19 17.65 18.60
CA GLN A 101 -1.30 16.58 19.04
C GLN A 101 -1.45 15.35 18.16
N LEU A 102 -2.68 14.95 17.85
CA LEU A 102 -2.96 13.82 16.97
C LEU A 102 -2.49 14.12 15.55
N GLU A 103 -2.65 15.36 15.05
CA GLU A 103 -2.12 15.79 13.77
C GLU A 103 -0.61 15.59 13.68
N LYS A 104 0.13 16.05 14.71
CA LYS A 104 1.60 15.87 14.76
C LYS A 104 1.98 14.38 14.67
N LEU A 105 1.30 13.52 15.41
CA LEU A 105 1.55 12.08 15.38
C LEU A 105 1.21 11.46 14.03
N GLN A 106 0.06 11.81 13.45
CA GLN A 106 -0.35 11.31 12.13
C GLN A 106 0.59 11.79 11.02
N ARG A 107 1.04 13.04 11.04
CA ARG A 107 2.02 13.56 10.06
C ARG A 107 3.36 12.83 10.14
N MET A 108 3.78 12.45 11.34
CA MET A 108 5.00 11.68 11.54
C MET A 108 4.85 10.23 11.08
N ARG A 109 3.78 9.55 11.49
CA ARG A 109 3.64 8.09 11.34
C ARG A 109 2.83 7.68 10.10
N ALA A 110 1.88 8.50 9.69
CA ALA A 110 0.95 8.27 8.59
C ALA A 110 0.92 9.44 7.61
N SER A 111 2.10 9.98 7.28
CA SER A 111 2.28 11.13 6.35
C SER A 111 1.57 10.93 5.01
N TYR A 112 1.43 9.68 4.56
CA TYR A 112 0.72 9.36 3.32
C TYR A 112 -0.75 9.79 3.28
N ASN A 113 -1.38 10.09 4.42
CA ASN A 113 -2.73 10.63 4.47
C ASN A 113 -2.78 12.15 4.25
N TRP A 114 -1.68 12.86 4.54
CA TRP A 114 -1.59 14.30 4.54
C TRP A 114 -0.96 14.79 3.23
N ILE A 115 -1.78 15.31 2.33
CA ILE A 115 -1.32 15.71 0.98
C ILE A 115 -0.22 16.78 1.05
N SER A 116 -0.29 17.69 2.02
CA SER A 116 0.75 18.72 2.23
C SER A 116 2.14 18.16 2.58
N THR A 117 2.23 16.89 3.00
CA THR A 117 3.53 16.23 3.26
C THR A 117 4.08 15.50 2.04
N TRP A 118 3.30 15.42 0.97
CA TRP A 118 3.74 14.72 -0.23
C TRP A 118 4.79 15.51 -0.99
N PRO A 119 5.87 14.87 -1.44
CA PRO A 119 6.82 15.53 -2.32
C PRO A 119 6.14 15.91 -3.64
N VAL A 120 6.46 17.09 -4.17
CA VAL A 120 5.87 17.60 -5.41
C VAL A 120 6.03 16.64 -6.59
N GLN A 121 7.11 15.85 -6.61
CA GLN A 121 7.39 14.82 -7.61
C GLN A 121 6.31 13.73 -7.64
N LEU A 122 5.78 13.37 -6.46
CA LEU A 122 4.70 12.37 -6.36
C LEU A 122 3.40 12.91 -6.99
N ILE A 123 3.09 14.19 -6.78
CA ILE A 123 1.92 14.84 -7.38
C ILE A 123 2.05 14.85 -8.91
N TRP A 124 3.21 15.26 -9.44
CA TRP A 124 3.47 15.23 -10.88
C TRP A 124 3.39 13.83 -11.47
N GLN A 125 3.84 12.80 -10.73
CA GLN A 125 3.69 11.41 -11.17
C GLN A 125 2.22 11.04 -11.37
N TYR A 126 1.33 11.43 -10.46
CA TYR A 126 -0.11 11.16 -10.62
C TYR A 126 -0.74 11.97 -11.74
N VAL A 127 -0.31 13.21 -11.97
CA VAL A 127 -0.73 14.01 -13.13
C VAL A 127 -0.32 13.32 -14.45
N LEU A 128 0.91 12.83 -14.51
CA LEU A 128 1.42 12.08 -15.67
C LEU A 128 0.63 10.77 -15.88
N LEU A 129 0.37 10.00 -14.82
CA LEU A 129 -0.45 8.79 -14.90
C LEU A 129 -1.87 9.09 -15.37
N CYS A 130 -2.45 10.20 -14.96
CA CYS A 130 -3.76 10.66 -15.44
C CYS A 130 -3.70 10.95 -16.94
N ALA A 131 -2.69 11.69 -17.41
CA ALA A 131 -2.50 11.96 -18.82
C ALA A 131 -2.31 10.68 -19.64
N VAL A 132 -1.48 9.74 -19.17
CA VAL A 132 -1.28 8.42 -19.81
C VAL A 132 -2.59 7.64 -19.86
N SER A 133 -3.35 7.59 -18.76
CA SER A 133 -4.64 6.90 -18.73
C SER A 133 -5.65 7.48 -19.72
N MET A 134 -5.74 8.82 -19.81
CA MET A 134 -6.63 9.51 -20.74
C MET A 134 -6.23 9.27 -22.21
N LEU A 135 -4.94 9.43 -22.53
CA LEU A 135 -4.43 9.18 -23.90
C LEU A 135 -4.65 7.72 -24.31
N ALA A 136 -4.37 6.78 -23.41
CA ALA A 136 -4.59 5.36 -23.65
C ALA A 136 -6.08 5.05 -23.85
N PHE A 137 -6.96 5.63 -23.03
CA PHE A 137 -8.40 5.50 -23.19
C PHE A 137 -8.87 6.00 -24.58
N TRP A 138 -8.41 7.16 -25.02
CA TRP A 138 -8.75 7.69 -26.34
C TRP A 138 -8.20 6.82 -27.47
N ARG A 139 -7.04 6.22 -27.26
CA ARG A 139 -6.41 5.33 -28.24
C ARG A 139 -7.15 4.00 -28.38
N VAL A 140 -7.55 3.41 -27.26
CA VAL A 140 -8.27 2.12 -27.20
C VAL A 140 -9.75 2.27 -27.53
N ARG A 141 -10.39 3.36 -27.10
CA ARG A 141 -11.84 3.60 -27.24
C ARG A 141 -12.68 2.39 -26.81
N PRO A 142 -12.53 1.93 -25.55
CA PRO A 142 -13.25 0.75 -25.07
C PRO A 142 -14.76 1.02 -25.10
N LYS A 143 -15.53 0.02 -25.53
CA LYS A 143 -17.02 0.09 -25.51
C LYS A 143 -17.56 -0.39 -24.18
N ALA A 144 -17.05 -1.53 -23.70
CA ALA A 144 -17.44 -2.13 -22.44
C ALA A 144 -16.82 -1.41 -21.22
N ALA A 145 -17.51 -1.38 -20.11
CA ALA A 145 -17.10 -0.76 -18.84
C ALA A 145 -16.58 0.68 -18.97
N ARG A 146 -16.90 1.39 -20.03
CA ARG A 146 -16.37 2.73 -20.35
C ARG A 146 -16.45 3.67 -19.16
N ILE A 147 -17.54 3.61 -18.42
CA ILE A 147 -17.80 4.50 -17.29
C ILE A 147 -16.83 4.24 -16.11
N PHE A 148 -16.50 2.98 -15.83
CA PHE A 148 -15.54 2.62 -14.82
C PHE A 148 -14.11 3.00 -15.24
N LEU A 149 -13.78 2.78 -16.51
CA LEU A 149 -12.46 3.10 -17.06
C LEU A 149 -12.17 4.60 -17.12
N ILE A 150 -13.18 5.46 -17.09
CA ILE A 150 -13.05 6.91 -16.97
C ILE A 150 -13.27 7.35 -15.51
N GLY A 151 -14.36 6.90 -14.91
CA GLY A 151 -14.83 7.40 -13.61
C GLY A 151 -13.89 7.06 -12.46
N MET A 152 -13.36 5.84 -12.42
CA MET A 152 -12.44 5.44 -11.35
C MET A 152 -11.10 6.20 -11.40
N PRO A 153 -10.41 6.34 -12.54
CA PRO A 153 -9.24 7.22 -12.65
C PRO A 153 -9.53 8.69 -12.35
N ALA A 154 -10.68 9.21 -12.82
CA ALA A 154 -11.09 10.59 -12.54
C ALA A 154 -11.31 10.82 -11.03
N LEU A 155 -12.02 9.91 -10.36
CA LEU A 155 -12.14 9.95 -8.90
C LEU A 155 -10.80 9.77 -8.20
N GLY A 156 -9.90 8.97 -8.78
CA GLY A 156 -8.53 8.82 -8.29
C GLY A 156 -7.80 10.16 -8.22
N ILE A 157 -7.74 10.91 -9.30
CA ILE A 157 -7.04 12.19 -9.32
C ILE A 157 -7.79 13.26 -8.49
N LEU A 158 -9.12 13.29 -8.53
CA LEU A 158 -9.94 14.20 -7.75
C LEU A 158 -9.84 13.94 -6.25
N SER A 159 -9.53 12.72 -5.83
CA SER A 159 -9.35 12.38 -4.42
C SER A 159 -8.19 13.13 -3.76
N VAL A 160 -7.20 13.60 -4.52
CA VAL A 160 -6.06 14.37 -4.00
C VAL A 160 -6.50 15.75 -3.48
N PRO A 161 -7.09 16.64 -4.28
CA PRO A 161 -7.58 17.93 -3.78
C PRO A 161 -8.69 17.76 -2.74
N VAL A 162 -9.55 16.75 -2.86
CA VAL A 162 -10.57 16.45 -1.85
C VAL A 162 -9.92 16.07 -0.52
N SER A 163 -8.92 15.18 -0.50
CA SER A 163 -8.19 14.83 0.71
C SER A 163 -7.48 16.04 1.32
N TYR A 164 -6.87 16.91 0.49
CA TYR A 164 -6.24 18.14 0.95
C TYR A 164 -7.23 19.06 1.65
N ILE A 165 -8.37 19.33 1.01
CA ILE A 165 -9.39 20.20 1.60
C ILE A 165 -9.93 19.61 2.91
N LEU A 166 -10.32 18.34 2.89
CA LEU A 166 -11.01 17.73 4.02
C LEU A 166 -10.07 17.43 5.19
N LEU A 167 -8.81 17.03 4.95
CA LEU A 167 -7.87 16.71 6.01
C LEU A 167 -6.91 17.85 6.32
N ASP A 168 -6.18 18.36 5.32
CA ASP A 168 -5.16 19.39 5.59
C ASP A 168 -5.77 20.72 6.02
N GLN A 169 -6.93 21.12 5.47
CA GLN A 169 -7.59 22.38 5.79
C GLN A 169 -8.65 22.24 6.88
N LEU A 170 -9.63 21.34 6.70
CA LEU A 170 -10.76 21.21 7.61
C LEU A 170 -10.47 20.32 8.81
N LYS A 171 -9.36 19.54 8.79
CA LYS A 171 -8.95 18.61 9.86
C LYS A 171 -10.03 17.56 10.20
N TRP A 172 -10.82 17.12 9.23
CA TRP A 172 -11.90 16.20 9.48
C TRP A 172 -11.39 14.81 9.87
N GLY A 173 -11.73 14.37 11.10
CA GLY A 173 -11.20 13.16 11.74
C GLY A 173 -11.54 11.84 11.05
N LEU A 174 -12.57 11.83 10.18
CA LEU A 174 -12.93 10.64 9.39
C LEU A 174 -11.92 10.37 8.25
N ILE A 175 -11.27 11.40 7.72
CA ILE A 175 -10.45 11.27 6.51
C ILE A 175 -9.23 10.36 6.67
N PRO A 176 -8.47 10.37 7.77
CA PRO A 176 -7.37 9.43 8.01
C PRO A 176 -7.83 7.95 8.02
N GLN A 177 -9.09 7.69 8.38
CA GLN A 177 -9.68 6.35 8.39
C GLN A 177 -10.16 5.94 6.99
N PHE A 178 -10.85 6.85 6.31
CA PHE A 178 -11.45 6.62 4.98
C PHE A 178 -10.41 6.64 3.86
N GLN A 179 -9.34 7.46 4.00
CA GLN A 179 -8.20 7.55 3.09
C GLN A 179 -8.61 7.72 1.61
N PRO A 180 -9.29 8.80 1.22
CA PRO A 180 -9.82 8.96 -0.14
C PRO A 180 -8.73 8.87 -1.21
N ALA A 181 -7.51 9.36 -0.95
CA ALA A 181 -6.38 9.30 -1.85
C ALA A 181 -5.93 7.87 -2.24
N ARG A 182 -6.42 6.81 -1.56
CA ARG A 182 -6.24 5.42 -2.01
C ARG A 182 -6.87 5.14 -3.37
N ALA A 183 -7.81 5.95 -3.81
CA ALA A 183 -8.38 5.89 -5.15
C ALA A 183 -7.34 6.03 -6.27
N LEU A 184 -6.18 6.64 -6.00
CA LEU A 184 -5.05 6.73 -6.93
C LEU A 184 -4.50 5.35 -7.37
N LEU A 185 -4.74 4.32 -6.59
CA LEU A 185 -4.43 2.94 -6.98
C LEU A 185 -5.10 2.57 -8.30
N PHE A 186 -6.37 2.94 -8.48
CA PHE A 186 -7.11 2.66 -9.70
C PHE A 186 -6.64 3.51 -10.88
N LEU A 187 -6.24 4.77 -10.63
CA LEU A 187 -5.60 5.58 -11.65
C LEU A 187 -4.35 4.90 -12.19
N THR A 188 -3.47 4.42 -11.29
CA THR A 188 -2.24 3.72 -11.68
C THR A 188 -2.54 2.42 -12.42
N ALA A 189 -3.44 1.61 -11.89
CA ALA A 189 -3.79 0.32 -12.49
C ALA A 189 -4.43 0.48 -13.88
N PHE A 190 -5.35 1.41 -14.05
CA PHE A 190 -5.96 1.64 -15.35
C PHE A 190 -5.01 2.32 -16.34
N ALA A 191 -4.07 3.15 -15.90
CA ALA A 191 -3.01 3.66 -16.77
C ALA A 191 -2.17 2.49 -17.34
N VAL A 192 -1.84 1.50 -16.51
CA VAL A 192 -1.12 0.29 -16.95
C VAL A 192 -1.96 -0.56 -17.89
N ILE A 193 -3.20 -0.89 -17.52
CA ILE A 193 -4.07 -1.77 -18.31
C ILE A 193 -4.42 -1.13 -19.67
N LEU A 194 -4.84 0.13 -19.67
CA LEU A 194 -5.20 0.83 -20.89
C LEU A 194 -3.99 1.13 -21.75
N GLY A 195 -2.84 1.45 -21.15
CA GLY A 195 -1.59 1.64 -21.88
C GLY A 195 -1.12 0.37 -22.57
N ALA A 196 -1.18 -0.78 -21.88
CA ALA A 196 -0.87 -2.08 -22.49
C ALA A 196 -1.84 -2.40 -23.65
N ALA A 197 -3.14 -2.17 -23.47
CA ALA A 197 -4.14 -2.34 -24.51
C ALA A 197 -3.91 -1.40 -25.71
N ALA A 198 -3.48 -0.15 -25.47
CA ALA A 198 -3.10 0.80 -26.53
C ALA A 198 -1.86 0.30 -27.29
N GLY A 199 -0.87 -0.26 -26.59
CA GLY A 199 0.30 -0.86 -27.19
C GLY A 199 -0.03 -2.03 -28.12
N ILE A 200 -0.89 -2.96 -27.64
CA ILE A 200 -1.37 -4.10 -28.44
C ILE A 200 -2.10 -3.59 -29.70
N ARG A 201 -3.03 -2.64 -29.52
CA ARG A 201 -3.79 -2.08 -30.66
C ARG A 201 -2.91 -1.37 -31.68
N ALA A 202 -1.85 -0.68 -31.22
CA ALA A 202 -0.86 -0.07 -32.09
C ALA A 202 -0.09 -1.15 -32.88
N ALA A 203 0.30 -2.26 -32.25
CA ALA A 203 0.95 -3.39 -32.89
C ALA A 203 0.08 -4.04 -34.00
N GLU A 204 -1.21 -4.28 -33.70
CA GLU A 204 -2.19 -4.80 -34.65
C GLU A 204 -2.32 -3.90 -35.90
N GLN A 205 -2.22 -2.58 -35.70
CA GLN A 205 -2.23 -1.57 -36.78
C GLN A 205 -0.87 -1.39 -37.45
N ARG A 206 0.11 -2.24 -37.13
CA ARG A 206 1.50 -2.16 -37.61
C ARG A 206 2.23 -0.85 -37.26
N ARG A 207 1.76 -0.11 -36.27
CA ARG A 207 2.41 1.09 -35.74
C ARG A 207 3.42 0.69 -34.67
N ARG A 208 4.52 0.12 -35.10
CA ARG A 208 5.50 -0.55 -34.22
C ARG A 208 6.11 0.39 -33.16
N ILE A 209 6.51 1.60 -33.60
CA ILE A 209 7.11 2.60 -32.70
C ILE A 209 6.10 3.03 -31.60
N GLU A 210 4.86 3.34 -32.03
CA GLU A 210 3.80 3.69 -31.10
C GLU A 210 3.56 2.57 -30.08
N SER A 211 3.56 1.31 -30.50
CA SER A 211 3.41 0.15 -29.64
C SER A 211 4.52 0.08 -28.58
N VAL A 212 5.78 0.26 -29.02
CA VAL A 212 6.91 0.26 -28.08
C VAL A 212 6.83 1.41 -27.07
N ILE A 213 6.47 2.62 -27.51
CA ILE A 213 6.30 3.76 -26.61
C ILE A 213 5.26 3.46 -25.54
N TRP A 214 4.11 2.86 -25.92
CA TRP A 214 3.09 2.48 -24.94
C TRP A 214 3.60 1.47 -23.91
N PHE A 215 4.29 0.41 -24.33
CA PHE A 215 4.83 -0.58 -23.42
C PHE A 215 5.90 -0.01 -22.49
N VAL A 216 6.75 0.87 -23.03
CA VAL A 216 7.73 1.59 -22.21
C VAL A 216 7.05 2.47 -21.17
N MET A 217 6.04 3.26 -21.57
CA MET A 217 5.29 4.11 -20.62
C MET A 217 4.62 3.27 -19.53
N VAL A 218 4.08 2.10 -19.87
CA VAL A 218 3.45 1.18 -18.91
C VAL A 218 4.45 0.62 -17.90
N LEU A 219 5.68 0.35 -18.32
CA LEU A 219 6.72 -0.17 -17.42
C LEU A 219 7.34 0.91 -16.55
N GLU A 220 7.65 2.07 -17.12
CA GLU A 220 8.45 3.08 -16.42
C GLU A 220 7.62 4.02 -15.54
N VAL A 221 6.48 4.51 -16.05
CA VAL A 221 5.72 5.55 -15.35
C VAL A 221 5.17 5.09 -13.99
N PRO A 222 4.62 3.86 -13.84
CA PRO A 222 4.14 3.40 -12.54
C PRO A 222 5.25 3.00 -11.57
N THR A 223 6.41 2.58 -12.09
CA THR A 223 7.49 2.00 -11.28
C THR A 223 8.58 3.01 -10.92
N ALA A 224 8.73 4.07 -11.72
CA ALA A 224 9.71 5.12 -11.49
C ALA A 224 9.27 6.03 -10.32
N VAL A 225 9.68 5.69 -9.12
CA VAL A 225 9.54 6.57 -7.97
C VAL A 225 10.90 7.17 -7.67
N PRO A 226 11.02 8.46 -7.73
CA PRO A 226 10.28 9.47 -8.47
C PRO A 226 10.86 9.65 -9.88
N VAL A 227 10.02 9.76 -10.89
CA VAL A 227 10.41 10.00 -12.29
C VAL A 227 11.35 11.21 -12.45
N PHE A 228 11.29 12.14 -11.49
CA PHE A 228 12.07 13.38 -11.49
C PHE A 228 13.23 13.38 -10.49
N SER A 229 13.46 12.32 -9.72
CA SER A 229 14.73 12.22 -8.98
C SER A 229 15.80 11.76 -9.96
N ILE A 230 16.72 12.67 -10.26
CA ILE A 230 17.92 12.36 -11.04
C ILE A 230 18.82 11.47 -10.16
N SER A 231 18.55 10.18 -10.14
CA SER A 231 19.50 9.20 -9.64
C SER A 231 20.29 8.62 -10.83
N ALA A 232 21.51 8.21 -10.59
CA ALA A 232 22.33 7.55 -11.63
C ALA A 232 21.61 6.36 -12.27
N ARG A 233 20.78 5.67 -11.48
CA ARG A 233 19.93 4.56 -11.95
C ARG A 233 18.87 5.01 -12.94
N ASN A 234 18.16 6.10 -12.66
CA ASN A 234 17.11 6.63 -13.55
C ASN A 234 17.72 7.20 -14.82
N LEU A 235 18.91 7.80 -14.74
CA LEU A 235 19.64 8.29 -15.90
C LEU A 235 20.07 7.15 -16.82
N LEU A 236 20.56 6.04 -16.27
CA LEU A 236 20.93 4.82 -17.02
C LEU A 236 19.71 4.17 -17.68
N LEU A 237 18.55 4.14 -17.01
CA LEU A 237 17.30 3.65 -17.57
C LEU A 237 16.84 4.53 -18.72
N LEU A 238 16.83 5.85 -18.54
CA LEU A 238 16.49 6.80 -19.61
C LEU A 238 17.44 6.70 -20.79
N LEU A 239 18.74 6.54 -20.56
CA LEU A 239 19.74 6.35 -21.60
C LEU A 239 19.52 5.03 -22.36
N ALA A 240 19.30 3.92 -21.63
CA ALA A 240 18.99 2.62 -22.23
C ALA A 240 17.70 2.69 -23.07
N LEU A 241 16.69 3.42 -22.59
CA LEU A 241 15.44 3.68 -23.31
C LEU A 241 15.67 4.52 -24.57
N ALA A 242 16.46 5.60 -24.47
CA ALA A 242 16.81 6.44 -25.60
C ALA A 242 17.59 5.65 -26.68
N ILE A 243 18.55 4.82 -26.26
CA ILE A 243 19.32 3.94 -27.16
C ILE A 243 18.38 2.91 -27.81
N ALA A 244 17.47 2.30 -27.02
CA ALA A 244 16.46 1.36 -27.54
C ALA A 244 15.53 2.03 -28.55
N LEU A 245 15.07 3.27 -28.30
CA LEU A 245 14.25 4.05 -29.21
C LEU A 245 14.99 4.41 -30.49
N CYS A 246 16.23 4.89 -30.38
CA CYS A 246 17.07 5.20 -31.54
C CYS A 246 17.38 3.93 -32.38
N GLY A 247 17.68 2.83 -31.68
CA GLY A 247 17.84 1.52 -32.35
C GLY A 247 16.59 1.05 -33.05
N ALA A 248 15.39 1.34 -32.50
CA ALA A 248 14.11 1.05 -33.15
C ALA A 248 13.91 1.80 -34.44
N LEU A 249 14.13 3.10 -34.39
CA LEU A 249 14.00 3.96 -35.54
C LEU A 249 14.96 3.51 -36.64
N ALA A 250 16.21 3.14 -36.27
CA ALA A 250 17.20 2.63 -37.21
C ALA A 250 16.86 1.25 -37.80
N LEU A 251 16.22 0.39 -36.98
CA LEU A 251 15.90 -1.00 -37.32
C LEU A 251 14.44 -1.20 -37.76
N GLU A 252 13.67 -0.13 -37.97
CA GLU A 252 12.24 -0.21 -38.34
C GLU A 252 11.98 -1.09 -39.57
N ARG A 253 12.98 -1.23 -40.48
CA ARG A 253 12.93 -2.09 -41.64
C ARG A 253 13.02 -3.60 -41.33
N PHE A 254 13.46 -3.98 -40.13
CA PHE A 254 13.65 -5.37 -39.79
C PHE A 254 12.42 -5.95 -39.10
N ARG A 255 12.00 -7.14 -39.52
CA ARG A 255 10.82 -7.86 -38.98
C ARG A 255 10.83 -8.06 -37.48
N PHE A 256 12.02 -8.23 -36.88
CA PHE A 256 12.20 -8.51 -35.46
C PHE A 256 12.52 -7.26 -34.60
N ALA A 257 12.63 -6.09 -35.21
CA ALA A 257 12.98 -4.87 -34.50
C ALA A 257 12.04 -4.56 -33.27
N PRO A 258 10.69 -4.74 -33.37
CA PRO A 258 9.82 -4.52 -32.24
C PRO A 258 10.05 -5.46 -31.08
N ALA A 259 10.37 -6.73 -31.36
CA ALA A 259 10.65 -7.73 -30.32
C ALA A 259 11.99 -7.45 -29.63
N LEU A 260 13.01 -7.08 -30.38
CA LEU A 260 14.32 -6.68 -29.83
C LEU A 260 14.22 -5.43 -28.96
N LEU A 261 13.38 -4.49 -29.35
CA LEU A 261 13.12 -3.28 -28.57
C LEU A 261 12.36 -3.54 -27.29
N ALA A 262 11.30 -4.34 -27.37
CA ALA A 262 10.58 -4.77 -26.18
C ALA A 262 11.53 -5.51 -25.23
N ALA A 263 12.37 -6.41 -25.74
CA ALA A 263 13.39 -7.09 -24.98
C ALA A 263 14.42 -6.12 -24.38
N ALA A 264 14.92 -5.15 -25.15
CA ALA A 264 15.87 -4.15 -24.68
C ALA A 264 15.27 -3.19 -23.65
N ALA A 265 13.99 -2.85 -23.75
CA ALA A 265 13.29 -2.04 -22.77
C ALA A 265 12.98 -2.81 -21.47
N ILE A 266 12.68 -4.11 -21.57
CA ILE A 266 12.33 -4.97 -20.44
C ILE A 266 13.58 -5.52 -19.73
N ALA A 267 14.62 -5.89 -20.47
CA ALA A 267 15.84 -6.49 -19.95
C ALA A 267 16.49 -5.69 -18.79
N PRO A 268 16.60 -4.35 -18.84
CA PRO A 268 17.14 -3.58 -17.72
C PRO A 268 16.33 -3.75 -16.42
N SER A 269 15.00 -3.90 -16.50
CA SER A 269 14.15 -4.08 -15.32
C SER A 269 14.42 -5.39 -14.58
N PHE A 270 14.93 -6.40 -15.29
CA PHE A 270 15.34 -7.68 -14.71
C PHE A 270 16.85 -7.75 -14.43
N ALA A 271 17.66 -7.25 -15.36
CA ALA A 271 19.12 -7.34 -15.25
C ALA A 271 19.68 -6.43 -14.16
N LEU A 272 19.19 -5.20 -14.03
CA LEU A 272 19.68 -4.25 -13.02
C LEU A 272 19.44 -4.71 -11.58
N PRO A 273 18.26 -5.22 -11.18
CA PRO A 273 18.05 -5.79 -9.86
C PRO A 273 19.02 -6.95 -9.56
N TYR A 274 19.26 -7.82 -10.54
CA TYR A 274 20.18 -8.94 -10.40
C TYR A 274 21.63 -8.47 -10.23
N LEU A 275 22.10 -7.59 -11.11
CA LEU A 275 23.46 -7.04 -11.09
C LEU A 275 23.73 -6.17 -9.85
N ALA A 276 22.72 -5.44 -9.39
CA ALA A 276 22.81 -4.59 -8.19
C ALA A 276 22.45 -5.34 -6.89
N HIS A 277 22.28 -6.66 -6.93
CA HIS A 277 21.81 -7.47 -5.81
C HIS A 277 20.52 -6.94 -5.15
N VAL A 278 19.68 -6.22 -5.90
CA VAL A 278 18.39 -5.72 -5.43
C VAL A 278 17.37 -6.86 -5.49
N ARG A 279 16.91 -7.30 -4.34
CA ARG A 279 15.78 -8.24 -4.29
C ARG A 279 14.49 -7.50 -4.62
N ASN A 280 13.83 -7.91 -5.70
CA ASN A 280 12.53 -7.32 -6.12
C ASN A 280 11.42 -7.60 -5.10
N TYR A 281 11.55 -8.70 -4.37
CA TYR A 281 10.72 -9.07 -3.24
C TYR A 281 11.66 -9.28 -2.06
N PRO A 282 11.69 -8.35 -1.10
CA PRO A 282 12.38 -8.63 0.14
C PRO A 282 11.63 -9.81 0.78
N HIS A 283 12.21 -11.00 0.69
CA HIS A 283 11.89 -12.06 1.63
C HIS A 283 12.70 -11.70 2.87
N PRO A 284 12.07 -11.21 3.94
CA PRO A 284 12.76 -11.11 5.20
C PRO A 284 13.23 -12.53 5.53
N ASP A 285 14.48 -12.67 5.95
CA ASP A 285 14.93 -13.91 6.52
C ASP A 285 14.25 -14.08 7.87
N LEU A 286 13.15 -14.80 7.87
CA LEU A 286 12.30 -14.98 9.03
C LEU A 286 12.69 -16.20 9.88
N ALA A 287 13.64 -17.02 9.44
CA ALA A 287 13.97 -18.29 10.10
C ALA A 287 14.31 -18.08 11.59
N GLY A 288 15.20 -17.13 11.91
CA GLY A 288 15.53 -16.85 13.30
C GLY A 288 14.37 -16.21 14.08
N LEU A 289 13.49 -15.45 13.42
CA LEU A 289 12.31 -14.88 14.06
C LEU A 289 11.25 -15.94 14.35
N GLU A 290 11.06 -16.89 13.43
CA GLU A 290 10.16 -18.02 13.61
C GLU A 290 10.63 -18.93 14.75
N ASP A 291 11.92 -19.24 14.83
CA ASP A 291 12.52 -20.01 15.92
C ASP A 291 12.33 -19.31 17.27
N LEU A 292 12.58 -17.99 17.35
CA LEU A 292 12.34 -17.19 18.54
C LEU A 292 10.85 -17.21 18.94
N ALA A 293 9.96 -17.10 17.97
CA ALA A 293 8.52 -17.10 18.21
C ALA A 293 8.03 -18.50 18.71
N LEU A 294 8.56 -19.57 18.16
CA LEU A 294 8.27 -20.94 18.61
C LEU A 294 8.79 -21.16 20.02
N PHE A 295 10.03 -20.74 20.32
CA PHE A 295 10.58 -20.78 21.67
C PHE A 295 9.69 -20.01 22.65
N ALA A 296 9.36 -18.76 22.34
CA ALA A 296 8.52 -17.92 23.20
C ALA A 296 7.16 -18.56 23.45
N ARG A 297 6.53 -19.12 22.42
CA ARG A 297 5.24 -19.80 22.52
C ARG A 297 5.28 -21.03 23.41
N ALA A 298 6.37 -21.80 23.39
CA ALA A 298 6.51 -23.04 24.11
C ALA A 298 7.02 -22.85 25.55
N GLN A 299 7.94 -21.88 25.76
CA GLN A 299 8.75 -21.79 26.98
C GLN A 299 8.44 -20.54 27.84
N THR A 300 7.51 -19.66 27.42
CA THR A 300 7.18 -18.47 28.21
C THR A 300 5.70 -18.42 28.59
N PRO A 301 5.33 -17.73 29.69
CA PRO A 301 3.93 -17.54 30.08
C PRO A 301 3.08 -16.92 28.96
N LYS A 302 1.78 -17.24 28.91
CA LYS A 302 0.88 -16.73 27.86
C LYS A 302 0.67 -15.23 27.91
N ASP A 303 0.77 -14.64 29.07
CA ASP A 303 0.62 -13.23 29.38
C ASP A 303 1.95 -12.46 29.35
N ALA A 304 3.06 -13.14 29.03
CA ALA A 304 4.37 -12.51 28.95
C ALA A 304 4.41 -11.39 27.90
N VAL A 305 5.03 -10.29 28.29
CA VAL A 305 5.20 -9.08 27.47
C VAL A 305 6.65 -8.98 26.98
N PHE A 306 6.81 -8.87 25.67
CA PHE A 306 8.11 -8.77 25.00
C PHE A 306 8.37 -7.35 24.51
N LEU A 307 9.61 -6.90 24.59
CA LEU A 307 10.09 -5.66 24.01
C LEU A 307 11.25 -5.96 23.05
N PHE A 308 11.14 -5.53 21.82
CA PHE A 308 12.24 -5.49 20.86
C PHE A 308 12.93 -4.13 20.99
N GLY A 309 14.06 -4.10 21.69
CA GLY A 309 14.69 -2.84 22.09
C GLY A 309 15.34 -2.10 20.93
N ASP A 310 15.79 -2.81 19.89
CA ASP A 310 16.56 -2.28 18.77
C ASP A 310 15.94 -2.54 17.39
N ALA A 311 14.69 -3.00 17.34
CA ALA A 311 14.02 -3.26 16.07
C ALA A 311 13.62 -1.99 15.31
N GLY A 312 13.61 -0.81 15.96
CA GLY A 312 13.21 0.45 15.34
C GLY A 312 11.84 0.35 14.66
N SER A 313 11.76 0.78 13.40
CA SER A 313 10.51 0.71 12.60
C SER A 313 10.34 -0.63 11.86
N GLY A 314 11.14 -1.64 12.17
CA GLY A 314 11.09 -2.97 11.59
C GLY A 314 9.75 -3.69 11.80
N ALA A 315 9.50 -4.73 11.01
CA ALA A 315 8.28 -5.53 11.08
C ALA A 315 8.39 -6.68 12.09
N ASP A 316 9.59 -7.05 12.53
CA ASP A 316 9.87 -8.21 13.36
C ASP A 316 9.01 -8.30 14.61
N PRO A 317 8.82 -7.21 15.41
CA PRO A 317 7.98 -7.29 16.59
C PRO A 317 6.52 -7.65 16.28
N SER A 318 5.99 -7.15 15.15
CA SER A 318 4.61 -7.42 14.76
C SER A 318 4.42 -8.82 14.20
N ILE A 319 5.43 -9.35 13.50
CA ILE A 319 5.45 -10.75 13.01
C ILE A 319 5.59 -11.69 14.20
N PHE A 320 6.55 -11.44 15.09
CA PHE A 320 6.73 -12.20 16.33
C PHE A 320 5.43 -12.29 17.14
N ARG A 321 4.70 -11.17 17.32
CA ARG A 321 3.42 -11.16 18.05
C ARG A 321 2.41 -12.12 17.43
N ALA A 322 2.33 -12.16 16.09
CA ALA A 322 1.41 -13.04 15.38
C ALA A 322 1.77 -14.52 15.56
N GLU A 323 3.05 -14.86 15.41
CA GLU A 323 3.56 -16.24 15.45
C GLU A 323 3.65 -16.79 16.89
N SER A 324 4.20 -16.01 17.82
CA SER A 324 4.38 -16.44 19.21
C SER A 324 3.09 -16.43 20.02
N ARG A 325 2.08 -15.63 19.58
CA ARG A 325 0.87 -15.34 20.38
C ARG A 325 1.20 -14.75 21.74
N ARG A 326 2.24 -13.93 21.82
CA ARG A 326 2.66 -13.20 23.00
C ARG A 326 2.45 -11.70 22.80
N ALA A 327 2.26 -10.98 23.90
CA ALA A 327 2.16 -9.54 23.84
C ALA A 327 3.51 -8.91 23.49
N VAL A 328 3.49 -7.86 22.67
CA VAL A 328 4.62 -6.98 22.44
C VAL A 328 4.28 -5.62 23.05
N TYR A 329 5.19 -5.07 23.84
CA TYR A 329 4.97 -3.83 24.57
C TYR A 329 4.63 -2.66 23.65
N VAL A 330 5.40 -2.52 22.57
CA VAL A 330 5.15 -1.56 21.50
C VAL A 330 5.86 -2.00 20.23
N ASP A 331 5.24 -1.75 19.09
CA ASP A 331 5.84 -1.90 17.77
C ASP A 331 5.46 -0.73 16.85
N TRP A 332 6.26 -0.51 15.79
CA TRP A 332 5.99 0.59 14.85
C TRP A 332 4.68 0.40 14.09
N LYS A 333 4.31 -0.83 13.77
CA LYS A 333 3.12 -1.14 12.96
C LYS A 333 1.83 -0.86 13.72
N SER A 334 1.81 -1.13 15.03
CA SER A 334 0.65 -0.84 15.90
C SER A 334 0.31 0.66 15.98
N GLY A 335 1.28 1.54 15.73
CA GLY A 335 1.03 2.98 15.57
C GLY A 335 0.08 3.34 14.42
N GLY A 336 -0.23 2.41 13.51
CA GLY A 336 -1.27 2.60 12.48
C GLY A 336 -2.67 2.84 13.06
N GLN A 337 -2.94 2.42 14.29
CA GLN A 337 -4.20 2.64 15.01
C GLN A 337 -4.49 4.11 15.30
N MET A 338 -3.49 5.01 15.21
CA MET A 338 -3.68 6.45 15.40
C MET A 338 -4.67 7.09 14.42
N ASN A 339 -4.93 6.43 13.29
CA ASN A 339 -5.95 6.90 12.34
C ASN A 339 -7.37 6.68 12.85
N PHE A 340 -7.56 5.82 13.86
CA PHE A 340 -8.86 5.37 14.34
C PHE A 340 -9.19 5.83 15.76
N SER A 341 -8.18 6.07 16.61
CA SER A 341 -8.39 6.38 18.02
C SER A 341 -7.27 7.27 18.56
N GLU A 342 -7.65 8.46 19.06
CA GLU A 342 -6.71 9.38 19.69
C GLU A 342 -6.14 8.84 20.99
N PRO A 343 -6.92 8.22 21.91
CA PRO A 343 -6.37 7.60 23.11
C PRO A 343 -5.30 6.56 22.82
N LEU A 344 -5.56 5.66 21.85
CA LEU A 344 -4.58 4.65 21.43
C LEU A 344 -3.34 5.28 20.78
N ALA A 345 -3.50 6.37 20.04
CA ALA A 345 -2.37 7.10 19.45
C ALA A 345 -1.45 7.68 20.52
N ARG A 346 -2.02 8.27 21.59
CA ARG A 346 -1.28 8.83 22.71
C ARG A 346 -0.56 7.75 23.50
N GLU A 347 -1.26 6.67 23.84
CA GLU A 347 -0.68 5.55 24.56
C GLU A 347 0.47 4.90 23.77
N TRP A 348 0.25 4.62 22.48
CA TRP A 348 1.30 4.11 21.60
C TRP A 348 2.52 5.02 21.58
N TRP A 349 2.31 6.34 21.44
CA TRP A 349 3.40 7.31 21.40
C TRP A 349 4.18 7.37 22.71
N GLN A 350 3.48 7.36 23.84
CA GLN A 350 4.11 7.31 25.18
C GLN A 350 4.97 6.06 25.34
N ARG A 351 4.43 4.89 24.98
CA ARG A 351 5.19 3.63 25.02
C ARG A 351 6.38 3.66 24.08
N TRP A 352 6.19 4.19 22.85
CA TRP A 352 7.27 4.32 21.87
C TRP A 352 8.40 5.21 22.36
N GLN A 353 8.09 6.38 22.94
CA GLN A 353 9.08 7.27 23.51
C GLN A 353 9.79 6.67 24.74
N ALA A 354 9.06 5.98 25.59
CA ALA A 354 9.61 5.36 26.79
C ALA A 354 10.63 4.26 26.47
N THR A 355 10.49 3.59 25.34
CA THR A 355 11.40 2.50 24.94
C THR A 355 12.57 2.96 24.09
N ASN A 356 12.59 4.21 23.64
CA ASN A 356 13.62 4.73 22.75
C ASN A 356 13.84 3.85 21.50
N ALA A 357 12.75 3.24 20.98
CA ALA A 357 12.81 2.19 19.97
C ALA A 357 13.43 2.62 18.62
N LEU A 358 13.66 3.93 18.41
CA LEU A 358 14.39 4.47 17.26
C LEU A 358 15.90 4.52 17.50
N HIS A 359 16.34 4.61 18.77
CA HIS A 359 17.73 4.74 19.16
C HIS A 359 17.97 3.87 20.39
N PHE A 360 18.39 2.62 20.16
CA PHE A 360 18.72 1.73 21.25
C PHE A 360 20.04 2.14 21.90
N ASP A 361 20.00 2.37 23.21
CA ASP A 361 21.18 2.59 24.04
C ASP A 361 21.23 1.53 25.14
N PRO A 362 22.26 0.65 25.17
CA PRO A 362 22.41 -0.36 26.22
C PRO A 362 22.46 0.21 27.64
N SER A 363 22.97 1.44 27.82
CA SER A 363 23.04 2.08 29.15
C SER A 363 21.67 2.42 29.74
N GLU A 364 20.64 2.52 28.91
CA GLU A 364 19.26 2.85 29.32
C GLU A 364 18.40 1.64 29.67
N ILE A 365 18.95 0.41 29.63
CA ILE A 365 18.20 -0.83 29.92
C ILE A 365 17.56 -0.78 31.31
N GLY A 366 18.21 -0.13 32.28
CA GLY A 366 17.63 0.07 33.60
C GLY A 366 16.25 0.75 33.59
N ARG A 367 16.04 1.72 32.69
CA ARG A 367 14.73 2.38 32.51
C ARG A 367 13.63 1.46 32.03
N LEU A 368 13.99 0.41 31.28
CA LEU A 368 13.01 -0.53 30.74
C LEU A 368 12.46 -1.47 31.82
N GLN A 369 13.12 -1.56 32.98
CA GLN A 369 12.70 -2.44 34.06
C GLN A 369 11.34 -2.02 34.64
N ASP A 370 10.99 -0.74 34.64
CA ASP A 370 9.75 -0.23 35.23
C ASP A 370 8.54 -0.33 34.30
N LEU A 371 8.72 -0.76 33.03
CA LEU A 371 7.69 -0.73 32.01
C LEU A 371 6.74 -1.95 31.99
N GLY A 372 6.91 -2.91 32.93
CA GLY A 372 6.09 -4.14 32.90
C GLY A 372 6.41 -5.07 31.72
N VAL A 373 7.67 -5.05 31.25
CA VAL A 373 8.20 -5.93 30.21
C VAL A 373 8.85 -7.14 30.89
N ASP A 374 8.50 -8.35 30.46
CA ASP A 374 9.06 -9.59 31.02
C ASP A 374 10.30 -10.07 30.26
N TYR A 375 10.35 -9.79 28.96
CA TYR A 375 11.42 -10.23 28.07
C TYR A 375 11.90 -9.12 27.16
N LEU A 376 13.23 -8.98 27.04
CA LEU A 376 13.90 -8.08 26.14
C LEU A 376 14.54 -8.87 24.98
N VAL A 377 14.19 -8.51 23.75
CA VAL A 377 14.77 -9.06 22.52
C VAL A 377 15.71 -8.03 21.92
N LEU A 378 16.91 -8.44 21.60
CA LEU A 378 17.95 -7.62 20.95
C LEU A 378 18.54 -8.35 19.75
N SER A 379 19.15 -7.61 18.84
CA SER A 379 20.05 -8.18 17.83
C SER A 379 21.36 -8.64 18.49
N PRO A 380 22.09 -9.59 17.91
CA PRO A 380 23.38 -10.05 18.43
C PRO A 380 24.42 -8.93 18.55
N SER A 381 24.33 -7.89 17.72
CA SER A 381 25.22 -6.71 17.79
C SER A 381 25.04 -5.89 19.07
N HIS A 382 23.90 -6.00 19.73
CA HIS A 382 23.58 -5.32 20.99
C HIS A 382 23.50 -6.30 22.16
N ARG A 383 24.21 -7.43 22.07
CA ARG A 383 24.30 -8.40 23.15
C ARG A 383 24.80 -7.76 24.44
N LEU A 384 24.11 -8.05 25.55
CA LEU A 384 24.49 -7.58 26.88
C LEU A 384 25.65 -8.41 27.42
N THR A 385 26.67 -7.75 27.96
CA THR A 385 27.88 -8.40 28.50
C THR A 385 27.71 -8.83 29.97
N ASP A 386 26.77 -8.20 30.66
CA ASP A 386 26.51 -8.37 32.10
C ASP A 386 25.40 -9.38 32.41
N ARG A 387 24.74 -9.93 31.38
CA ARG A 387 23.61 -10.84 31.53
C ARG A 387 23.70 -12.06 30.62
N GLN A 388 23.27 -13.20 31.14
CA GLN A 388 23.16 -14.43 30.37
C GLN A 388 21.83 -14.43 29.59
N PRO A 389 21.82 -14.71 28.28
CA PRO A 389 20.59 -14.82 27.53
C PRO A 389 19.80 -16.07 27.93
N THR A 390 18.48 -15.95 27.93
CA THR A 390 17.55 -17.07 28.13
C THR A 390 17.44 -17.90 26.83
N TYR A 391 17.60 -17.25 25.70
CA TYR A 391 17.62 -17.87 24.36
C TYR A 391 18.46 -17.03 23.42
N GLU A 392 19.13 -17.68 22.48
CA GLU A 392 19.93 -17.02 21.45
C GLU A 392 19.91 -17.83 20.17
N ASN A 393 19.83 -17.15 19.04
CA ASN A 393 20.09 -17.68 17.71
C ASN A 393 20.92 -16.68 16.88
N GLY A 394 21.15 -16.98 15.60
CA GLY A 394 21.99 -16.11 14.76
C GLY A 394 21.41 -14.70 14.51
N GLN A 395 20.14 -14.43 14.82
CA GLN A 395 19.46 -13.17 14.55
C GLN A 395 18.96 -12.45 15.80
N PHE A 396 18.71 -13.15 16.89
CA PHE A 396 18.11 -12.58 18.11
C PHE A 396 18.73 -13.14 19.38
N VAL A 397 18.80 -12.29 20.39
CA VAL A 397 19.20 -12.62 21.74
C VAL A 397 18.05 -12.21 22.68
N LEU A 398 17.58 -13.16 23.51
CA LEU A 398 16.46 -12.97 24.43
C LEU A 398 16.95 -12.95 25.86
N TYR A 399 16.57 -11.94 26.59
CA TYR A 399 16.84 -11.83 28.04
C TYR A 399 15.53 -11.85 28.80
N ARG A 400 15.49 -12.62 29.88
CA ARG A 400 14.44 -12.53 30.87
C ARG A 400 14.76 -11.40 31.86
N ARG A 401 13.74 -10.67 32.27
CA ARG A 401 13.86 -9.64 33.32
C ARG A 401 14.25 -10.20 34.66
#